data_c0f35ca3172eff6d64ea23d0d59017e8
#
_entry.id   c0f35ca3172eff6d64ea23d0d59017e8
#
_cell.length_a   1.000
_cell.length_b   1.000
_cell.length_c   1.000
_cell.angle_alpha   90.00
_cell.angle_beta   90.00
_cell.angle_gamma   90.00
#
_symmetry.space_group_name_H-M   'P 1'
#
loop_
_entity.id
_entity.type
_entity.pdbx_description
1 polymer ?
#
loop_
_entity_poly.entity_id
_entity_poly.type
_entity_poly.pdbx_seq_one_letter_code
_entity_poly.pdbx_strand_id
1 'polypeptide(L)'
;SEAVRKVFVSLYEKDLIYRGEYIINWDPKAKTALSDIEVIHKDIEGAFYHMSYPLSDGSGVVEIATTRPETMLGDTAIAVHPEDERYQELIGKTVVLPLVDKEIPIIADDYVDMEFGTGVVKITPAHDPNDFEVGNRHDLPRVNVMNEDGTMNELAGKYEGMDRFAARKAIVSD
;
A
#
# COMPACT_ATOMS: atom_id res chain seq x y z
N SER A 1 -36.48 11.37 3.33
CA SER A 1 -37.32 12.48 3.80
C SER A 1 -36.75 13.82 3.33
N GLU A 2 -37.58 14.86 3.35
CA GLU A 2 -37.11 16.23 2.94
C GLU A 2 -36.03 16.74 3.88
N ALA A 3 -36.17 16.49 5.19
CA ALA A 3 -35.14 16.87 6.18
C ALA A 3 -33.77 16.24 5.90
N VAL A 4 -33.73 14.95 5.57
CA VAL A 4 -32.46 14.26 5.25
C VAL A 4 -31.79 14.86 4.00
N ARG A 5 -32.57 15.16 2.96
CA ARG A 5 -32.04 15.83 1.75
C ARG A 5 -31.49 17.21 2.07
N LYS A 6 -32.23 18.00 2.87
CA LYS A 6 -31.77 19.34 3.26
C LYS A 6 -30.43 19.31 4.03
N VAL A 7 -30.30 18.36 4.98
CA VAL A 7 -29.04 18.18 5.72
C VAL A 7 -27.91 17.77 4.79
N PHE A 8 -28.17 16.78 3.92
CA PHE A 8 -27.16 16.30 2.96
C PHE A 8 -26.66 17.43 2.03
N VAL A 9 -27.60 18.19 1.44
CA VAL A 9 -27.24 19.32 0.57
C VAL A 9 -26.46 20.39 1.34
N SER A 10 -26.89 20.72 2.56
CA SER A 10 -26.18 21.70 3.40
C SER A 10 -24.76 21.25 3.76
N LEU A 11 -24.52 19.95 3.99
CA LEU A 11 -23.19 19.41 4.23
C LEU A 11 -22.31 19.47 2.96
N TYR A 12 -22.90 19.17 1.82
CA TYR A 12 -22.23 19.27 0.52
C TYR A 12 -21.83 20.71 0.19
N GLU A 13 -22.75 21.67 0.36
CA GLU A 13 -22.50 23.11 0.14
C GLU A 13 -21.43 23.71 1.08
N LYS A 14 -21.13 23.02 2.19
CA LYS A 14 -20.09 23.38 3.16
C LYS A 14 -18.78 22.60 2.95
N ASP A 15 -18.66 21.87 1.86
CA ASP A 15 -17.51 20.99 1.57
C ASP A 15 -17.19 19.97 2.67
N LEU A 16 -18.19 19.59 3.50
CA LEU A 16 -18.05 18.60 4.56
C LEU A 16 -18.27 17.16 4.07
N ILE A 17 -18.86 16.99 2.90
CA ILE A 17 -19.00 15.71 2.20
C ILE A 17 -18.62 15.90 0.73
N TYR A 18 -17.94 14.90 0.20
CA TYR A 18 -17.51 14.88 -1.20
C TYR A 18 -17.55 13.44 -1.74
N ARG A 19 -17.47 13.29 -3.04
CA ARG A 19 -17.32 11.98 -3.69
C ARG A 19 -15.84 11.75 -3.99
N GLY A 20 -15.29 10.65 -3.47
CA GLY A 20 -13.90 10.29 -3.68
C GLY A 20 -13.69 8.79 -3.49
N GLU A 21 -12.48 8.35 -3.81
CA GLU A 21 -12.02 7.00 -3.49
C GLU A 21 -11.54 6.96 -2.04
N TYR A 22 -11.85 5.86 -1.35
CA TYR A 22 -11.41 5.59 0.00
C TYR A 22 -11.11 4.10 0.16
N ILE A 23 -10.16 3.77 1.04
CA ILE A 23 -9.89 2.36 1.37
C ILE A 23 -10.97 1.84 2.31
N ILE A 24 -11.45 0.62 2.07
CA ILE A 24 -12.52 -0.03 2.83
C ILE A 24 -12.16 -1.47 3.13
N ASN A 25 -12.82 -2.05 4.15
CA ASN A 25 -12.79 -3.49 4.36
C ASN A 25 -13.63 -4.18 3.28
N TRP A 26 -13.08 -5.22 2.66
CA TRP A 26 -13.69 -5.93 1.55
C TRP A 26 -13.66 -7.44 1.75
N ASP A 27 -14.80 -8.11 1.56
CA ASP A 27 -14.88 -9.56 1.52
C ASP A 27 -14.81 -10.07 0.06
N PRO A 28 -13.69 -10.69 -0.36
CA PRO A 28 -13.52 -11.14 -1.72
C PRO A 28 -14.41 -12.35 -2.08
N LYS A 29 -14.91 -13.08 -1.10
CA LYS A 29 -15.83 -14.20 -1.34
C LYS A 29 -17.26 -13.74 -1.56
N ALA A 30 -17.73 -12.81 -0.74
CA ALA A 30 -19.05 -12.21 -0.87
C ALA A 30 -19.08 -11.08 -1.91
N LYS A 31 -17.91 -10.55 -2.29
CA LYS A 31 -17.73 -9.40 -3.19
C LYS A 31 -18.53 -8.18 -2.70
N THR A 32 -18.34 -7.86 -1.44
CA THR A 32 -19.01 -6.74 -0.79
C THR A 32 -18.12 -6.01 0.21
N ALA A 33 -18.41 -4.72 0.39
CA ALA A 33 -17.82 -3.93 1.44
C ALA A 33 -18.32 -4.40 2.82
N LEU A 34 -17.45 -4.30 3.82
CA LEU A 34 -17.77 -4.55 5.22
C LEU A 34 -17.61 -3.27 6.02
N SER A 35 -18.49 -3.03 6.98
CA SER A 35 -18.28 -1.98 7.97
C SER A 35 -17.26 -2.42 9.03
N ASP A 36 -16.61 -1.47 9.68
CA ASP A 36 -15.58 -1.76 10.69
C ASP A 36 -16.12 -2.61 11.85
N ILE A 37 -17.40 -2.46 12.19
CA ILE A 37 -18.04 -3.25 13.26
C ILE A 37 -18.28 -4.72 12.88
N GLU A 38 -18.20 -5.07 11.60
CA GLU A 38 -18.34 -6.45 11.09
C GLU A 38 -16.99 -7.18 11.04
N VAL A 39 -15.88 -6.45 11.18
CA VAL A 39 -14.53 -7.00 11.12
C VAL A 39 -14.13 -7.56 12.47
N ILE A 40 -13.78 -8.85 12.49
CA ILE A 40 -13.24 -9.52 13.68
C ILE A 40 -11.76 -9.76 13.46
N HIS A 41 -10.92 -9.05 14.21
CA HIS A 41 -9.47 -9.25 14.17
C HIS A 41 -9.09 -10.58 14.81
N LYS A 42 -8.17 -11.29 14.15
CA LYS A 42 -7.60 -12.54 14.65
C LYS A 42 -6.09 -12.54 14.43
N ASP A 43 -5.37 -12.97 15.42
CA ASP A 43 -3.94 -13.23 15.27
C ASP A 43 -3.75 -14.46 14.39
N ILE A 44 -2.90 -14.35 13.40
CA ILE A 44 -2.49 -15.43 12.52
C ILE A 44 -0.97 -15.50 12.48
N GLU A 45 -0.43 -16.71 12.41
CA GLU A 45 1.00 -16.88 12.18
C GLU A 45 1.35 -16.31 10.81
N GLY A 46 2.33 -15.40 10.78
CA GLY A 46 2.84 -14.74 9.59
C GLY A 46 4.35 -14.83 9.53
N ALA A 47 4.92 -14.30 8.47
CA ALA A 47 6.34 -14.14 8.30
C ALA A 47 6.65 -12.73 7.80
N PHE A 48 7.79 -12.19 8.21
CA PHE A 48 8.39 -11.04 7.55
C PHE A 48 9.25 -11.55 6.39
N TYR A 49 8.94 -11.03 5.22
CA TYR A 49 9.71 -11.28 4.00
C TYR A 49 10.62 -10.09 3.75
N HIS A 50 11.92 -10.35 3.67
CA HIS A 50 12.91 -9.33 3.35
C HIS A 50 13.10 -9.26 1.84
N MET A 51 13.07 -8.06 1.30
CA MET A 51 13.14 -7.79 -0.14
C MET A 51 14.09 -6.63 -0.39
N SER A 52 14.94 -6.77 -1.41
CA SER A 52 15.91 -5.75 -1.79
C SER A 52 15.40 -4.93 -2.96
N TYR A 53 15.28 -3.62 -2.76
CA TYR A 53 14.90 -2.65 -3.80
C TYR A 53 16.18 -1.92 -4.27
N PRO A 54 16.65 -2.17 -5.49
CA PRO A 54 17.82 -1.51 -6.03
C PRO A 54 17.62 0.01 -6.16
N LEU A 55 18.62 0.80 -5.77
CA LEU A 55 18.63 2.22 -6.07
C LEU A 55 18.72 2.43 -7.59
N SER A 56 17.92 3.35 -8.14
CA SER A 56 17.90 3.60 -9.59
C SER A 56 19.22 4.11 -10.14
N ASP A 57 20.05 4.75 -9.30
CA ASP A 57 21.39 5.22 -9.65
C ASP A 57 22.47 4.10 -9.61
N GLY A 58 22.09 2.87 -9.25
CA GLY A 58 22.98 1.73 -9.15
C GLY A 58 23.93 1.78 -7.95
N SER A 59 23.79 2.71 -7.02
CA SER A 59 24.72 2.90 -5.89
C SER A 59 24.54 1.88 -4.76
N GLY A 60 23.46 1.06 -4.79
CA GLY A 60 23.20 0.07 -3.77
C GLY A 60 21.77 -0.46 -3.81
N VAL A 61 21.35 -1.02 -2.68
CA VAL A 61 20.00 -1.56 -2.47
C VAL A 61 19.44 -1.05 -1.15
N VAL A 62 18.11 -0.93 -1.08
CA VAL A 62 17.39 -0.66 0.15
C VAL A 62 16.62 -1.92 0.52
N GLU A 63 16.82 -2.42 1.74
CA GLU A 63 16.11 -3.59 2.24
C GLU A 63 14.83 -3.20 2.96
N ILE A 64 13.73 -3.79 2.54
CA ILE A 64 12.42 -3.65 3.20
C ILE A 64 11.99 -4.97 3.83
N ALA A 65 11.13 -4.90 4.84
CA ALA A 65 10.48 -6.07 5.42
C ALA A 65 8.95 -5.92 5.35
N THR A 66 8.27 -6.94 4.83
CA THR A 66 6.82 -6.91 4.67
C THR A 66 6.17 -8.24 5.03
N THR A 67 4.95 -8.20 5.51
CA THR A 67 4.10 -9.39 5.71
C THR A 67 3.25 -9.73 4.48
N ARG A 68 3.20 -8.83 3.48
CA ARG A 68 2.30 -8.93 2.31
C ARG A 68 3.05 -8.72 0.98
N PRO A 69 3.97 -9.64 0.60
CA PRO A 69 4.74 -9.52 -0.64
C PRO A 69 3.88 -9.36 -1.90
N GLU A 70 2.68 -9.96 -1.91
CA GLU A 70 1.76 -9.90 -3.07
C GLU A 70 1.30 -8.48 -3.41
N THR A 71 1.33 -7.56 -2.46
CA THR A 71 0.93 -6.17 -2.73
C THR A 71 2.06 -5.30 -3.27
N MET A 72 3.33 -5.79 -3.22
CA MET A 72 4.50 -5.01 -3.67
C MET A 72 4.40 -4.54 -5.12
N LEU A 73 3.72 -5.32 -5.97
CA LEU A 73 3.53 -4.96 -7.38
C LEU A 73 2.77 -3.63 -7.57
N GLY A 74 2.04 -3.20 -6.54
CA GLY A 74 1.31 -1.93 -6.47
C GLY A 74 2.02 -0.85 -5.66
N ASP A 75 3.28 -1.04 -5.25
CA ASP A 75 4.01 -0.03 -4.49
C ASP A 75 4.21 1.24 -5.30
N THR A 76 4.06 2.37 -4.63
CA THR A 76 4.17 3.70 -5.24
C THR A 76 5.25 4.57 -4.59
N ALA A 77 5.76 4.15 -3.45
CA ALA A 77 6.92 4.71 -2.76
C ALA A 77 7.50 3.69 -1.79
N ILE A 78 8.71 3.98 -1.29
CA ILE A 78 9.18 3.49 0.00
C ILE A 78 9.35 4.69 0.93
N ALA A 79 9.07 4.50 2.22
CA ALA A 79 9.16 5.54 3.23
C ALA A 79 10.22 5.21 4.28
N VAL A 80 10.90 6.25 4.74
CA VAL A 80 11.87 6.21 5.83
C VAL A 80 11.52 7.31 6.84
N HIS A 81 11.94 7.16 8.08
CA HIS A 81 11.75 8.23 9.06
C HIS A 81 12.72 9.39 8.75
N PRO A 82 12.27 10.67 8.80
CA PRO A 82 13.12 11.82 8.45
C PRO A 82 14.35 12.00 9.36
N GLU A 83 14.30 11.49 10.59
CA GLU A 83 15.40 11.55 11.56
C GLU A 83 16.30 10.31 11.54
N ASP A 84 16.01 9.30 10.68
CA ASP A 84 16.83 8.10 10.60
C ASP A 84 18.12 8.36 9.79
N GLU A 85 19.22 8.56 10.50
CA GLU A 85 20.53 8.85 9.90
C GLU A 85 21.00 7.80 8.88
N ARG A 86 20.49 6.55 8.96
CA ARG A 86 20.84 5.47 8.03
C ARG A 86 20.37 5.75 6.60
N TYR A 87 19.27 6.51 6.47
CA TYR A 87 18.54 6.68 5.21
C TYR A 87 18.41 8.15 4.76
N GLN A 88 18.86 9.13 5.56
CA GLN A 88 18.71 10.56 5.23
C GLN A 88 19.23 10.92 3.84
N GLU A 89 20.36 10.36 3.44
CA GLU A 89 20.96 10.63 2.13
C GLU A 89 20.20 9.98 0.94
N LEU A 90 19.24 9.10 1.25
CA LEU A 90 18.43 8.42 0.26
C LEU A 90 17.09 9.14 0.01
N ILE A 91 16.66 10.02 0.91
CA ILE A 91 15.41 10.78 0.76
C ILE A 91 15.45 11.60 -0.53
N GLY A 92 14.40 11.44 -1.35
CA GLY A 92 14.30 12.10 -2.66
C GLY A 92 14.97 11.35 -3.81
N LYS A 93 15.72 10.28 -3.54
CA LYS A 93 16.17 9.34 -4.59
C LYS A 93 15.01 8.41 -4.99
N THR A 94 15.29 7.54 -5.95
CA THR A 94 14.37 6.51 -6.44
C THR A 94 14.95 5.12 -6.30
N VAL A 95 14.07 4.14 -6.14
CA VAL A 95 14.40 2.71 -6.25
C VAL A 95 13.65 2.10 -7.42
N VAL A 96 14.20 1.02 -7.98
CA VAL A 96 13.50 0.20 -8.98
C VAL A 96 12.67 -0.85 -8.25
N LEU A 97 11.35 -0.81 -8.46
CA LEU A 97 10.43 -1.80 -7.92
C LEU A 97 10.71 -3.16 -8.55
N PRO A 98 11.14 -4.17 -7.78
CA PRO A 98 11.45 -5.48 -8.32
C PRO A 98 10.25 -6.10 -9.06
N LEU A 99 10.51 -6.91 -10.09
CA LEU A 99 9.51 -7.62 -10.91
C LEU A 99 8.59 -6.73 -11.75
N VAL A 100 8.61 -5.42 -11.56
CA VAL A 100 7.79 -4.44 -12.29
C VAL A 100 8.66 -3.50 -13.13
N ASP A 101 9.94 -3.36 -12.77
CA ASP A 101 10.93 -2.47 -13.43
C ASP A 101 10.48 -0.99 -13.48
N LYS A 102 9.74 -0.56 -12.46
CA LYS A 102 9.25 0.81 -12.32
C LYS A 102 10.03 1.55 -11.25
N GLU A 103 10.43 2.78 -11.53
CA GLU A 103 11.01 3.65 -10.51
C GLU A 103 9.92 4.21 -9.58
N ILE A 104 10.17 4.14 -8.27
CA ILE A 104 9.34 4.72 -7.22
C ILE A 104 10.21 5.54 -6.27
N PRO A 105 9.69 6.66 -5.70
CA PRO A 105 10.47 7.54 -4.84
C PRO A 105 10.71 6.97 -3.45
N ILE A 106 11.79 7.43 -2.83
CA ILE A 106 12.06 7.31 -1.40
C ILE A 106 11.57 8.59 -0.73
N ILE A 107 10.55 8.48 0.11
CA ILE A 107 9.94 9.60 0.82
C ILE A 107 10.28 9.57 2.31
N ALA A 108 10.18 10.73 2.96
CA ALA A 108 10.31 10.83 4.41
C ALA A 108 8.92 10.99 5.04
N ASP A 109 8.57 10.17 6.02
CA ASP A 109 7.31 10.27 6.74
C ASP A 109 7.47 9.80 8.19
N ASP A 110 6.95 10.60 9.15
CA ASP A 110 6.99 10.31 10.59
C ASP A 110 6.19 9.06 10.99
N TYR A 111 5.39 8.52 10.07
CA TYR A 111 4.69 7.25 10.25
C TYR A 111 5.65 6.07 10.43
N VAL A 112 6.86 6.15 9.87
CA VAL A 112 7.83 5.05 9.91
C VAL A 112 8.45 4.92 11.30
N ASP A 113 8.37 3.73 11.89
CA ASP A 113 9.09 3.39 13.10
C ASP A 113 10.51 2.93 12.75
N MET A 114 11.52 3.68 13.19
CA MET A 114 12.93 3.41 12.92
C MET A 114 13.43 2.09 13.52
N GLU A 115 12.79 1.61 14.58
CA GLU A 115 13.19 0.38 15.29
C GLU A 115 12.43 -0.85 14.80
N PHE A 116 11.39 -0.67 13.98
CA PHE A 116 10.59 -1.78 13.49
C PHE A 116 11.09 -2.28 12.12
N GLY A 117 11.36 -3.59 12.03
CA GLY A 117 11.86 -4.24 10.83
C GLY A 117 13.22 -3.67 10.39
N THR A 118 13.28 -3.15 9.17
CA THR A 118 14.48 -2.49 8.63
C THR A 118 14.50 -0.97 8.87
N GLY A 119 13.40 -0.40 9.38
CA GLY A 119 13.20 1.05 9.41
C GLY A 119 12.79 1.63 8.05
N VAL A 120 12.49 0.78 7.08
CA VAL A 120 12.00 1.16 5.75
C VAL A 120 10.67 0.45 5.48
N VAL A 121 9.68 1.20 5.07
CA VAL A 121 8.32 0.69 4.79
C VAL A 121 7.99 0.90 3.32
N LYS A 122 7.50 -0.16 2.66
CA LYS A 122 6.90 -0.02 1.34
C LYS A 122 5.54 0.67 1.47
N ILE A 123 5.16 1.51 0.53
CA ILE A 123 3.90 2.24 0.55
C ILE A 123 3.03 1.80 -0.62
N THR A 124 1.91 1.14 -0.27
CA THR A 124 0.92 0.60 -1.22
C THR A 124 -0.47 1.18 -0.92
N PRO A 125 -0.78 2.41 -1.31
CA PRO A 125 -1.99 3.14 -0.89
C PRO A 125 -3.31 2.46 -1.24
N ALA A 126 -3.31 1.58 -2.25
CA ALA A 126 -4.51 0.84 -2.65
C ALA A 126 -4.79 -0.41 -1.77
N HIS A 127 -3.85 -0.85 -0.93
CA HIS A 127 -3.93 -2.14 -0.24
C HIS A 127 -3.72 -2.09 1.28
N ASP A 128 -3.43 -0.92 1.85
CA ASP A 128 -3.24 -0.73 3.29
C ASP A 128 -3.81 0.63 3.72
N PRO A 129 -4.61 0.71 4.81
CA PRO A 129 -5.21 1.95 5.26
C PRO A 129 -4.17 2.98 5.78
N ASN A 130 -3.07 2.55 6.37
CA ASN A 130 -2.02 3.47 6.80
C ASN A 130 -1.26 4.01 5.60
N ASP A 131 -0.95 3.15 4.62
CA ASP A 131 -0.31 3.54 3.36
C ASP A 131 -1.21 4.48 2.54
N PHE A 132 -2.53 4.31 2.63
CA PHE A 132 -3.50 5.23 2.03
C PHE A 132 -3.35 6.65 2.59
N GLU A 133 -3.22 6.80 3.90
CA GLU A 133 -3.01 8.11 4.54
C GLU A 133 -1.64 8.71 4.20
N VAL A 134 -0.58 7.89 4.17
CA VAL A 134 0.74 8.32 3.67
C VAL A 134 0.62 8.77 2.22
N GLY A 135 -0.06 7.98 1.39
CA GLY A 135 -0.30 8.30 -0.01
C GLY A 135 -1.01 9.64 -0.22
N ASN A 136 -2.00 9.95 0.63
CA ASN A 136 -2.71 11.24 0.60
C ASN A 136 -1.78 12.42 0.97
N ARG A 137 -0.91 12.25 1.98
CA ARG A 137 0.04 13.29 2.38
C ARG A 137 1.10 13.59 1.32
N HIS A 138 1.50 12.58 0.56
CA HIS A 138 2.56 12.67 -0.43
C HIS A 138 2.06 12.66 -1.88
N ASP A 139 0.75 12.77 -2.09
CA ASP A 139 0.11 12.76 -3.43
C ASP A 139 0.53 11.55 -4.29
N LEU A 140 0.63 10.37 -3.65
CA LEU A 140 1.03 9.14 -4.31
C LEU A 140 -0.14 8.52 -5.08
N PRO A 141 0.12 7.89 -6.25
CA PRO A 141 -0.92 7.18 -6.99
C PRO A 141 -1.40 5.93 -6.24
N ARG A 142 -2.64 5.53 -6.49
CA ARG A 142 -3.24 4.33 -5.95
C ARG A 142 -3.26 3.24 -7.01
N VAL A 143 -2.37 2.26 -6.90
CA VAL A 143 -2.24 1.14 -7.85
C VAL A 143 -2.84 -0.11 -7.23
N ASN A 144 -4.07 -0.43 -7.61
CA ASN A 144 -4.74 -1.65 -7.18
C ASN A 144 -4.34 -2.83 -8.08
N VAL A 145 -3.70 -3.85 -7.51
CA VAL A 145 -3.22 -5.05 -8.21
C VAL A 145 -4.09 -6.29 -8.02
N MET A 146 -5.29 -6.11 -7.43
CA MET A 146 -6.21 -7.22 -7.15
C MET A 146 -7.60 -6.97 -7.73
N ASN A 147 -8.25 -8.04 -8.16
CA ASN A 147 -9.65 -8.09 -8.52
C ASN A 147 -10.55 -8.16 -7.26
N GLU A 148 -11.86 -7.95 -7.44
CA GLU A 148 -12.86 -8.02 -6.36
C GLU A 148 -12.92 -9.38 -5.66
N ASP A 149 -12.52 -10.46 -6.33
CA ASP A 149 -12.47 -11.81 -5.74
C ASP A 149 -11.13 -12.15 -5.08
N GLY A 150 -10.21 -11.18 -5.02
CA GLY A 150 -8.90 -11.33 -4.41
C GLY A 150 -7.88 -12.09 -5.26
N THR A 151 -8.16 -12.31 -6.53
CA THR A 151 -7.15 -12.72 -7.51
C THR A 151 -6.33 -11.52 -7.97
N MET A 152 -5.13 -11.76 -8.46
CA MET A 152 -4.29 -10.71 -9.04
C MET A 152 -4.88 -10.24 -10.38
N ASN A 153 -4.89 -8.94 -10.62
CA ASN A 153 -5.40 -8.36 -11.87
C ASN A 153 -4.29 -8.18 -12.92
N GLU A 154 -4.60 -7.54 -14.06
CA GLU A 154 -3.69 -7.31 -15.18
C GLU A 154 -2.44 -6.48 -14.82
N LEU A 155 -2.52 -5.63 -13.78
CA LEU A 155 -1.38 -4.84 -13.31
C LEU A 155 -0.33 -5.68 -12.57
N ALA A 156 -0.69 -6.90 -12.19
CA ALA A 156 0.24 -7.84 -11.57
C ALA A 156 1.11 -8.62 -12.59
N GLY A 157 0.99 -8.33 -13.88
CA GLY A 157 1.81 -8.91 -14.94
C GLY A 157 1.75 -10.44 -14.97
N LYS A 158 2.89 -11.11 -14.84
CA LYS A 158 2.95 -12.60 -14.91
C LYS A 158 2.18 -13.34 -13.83
N TYR A 159 1.71 -12.62 -12.79
CA TYR A 159 0.91 -13.19 -11.71
C TYR A 159 -0.59 -12.98 -11.91
N GLU A 160 -1.02 -12.37 -13.02
CA GLU A 160 -2.42 -12.16 -13.34
C GLU A 160 -3.24 -13.46 -13.22
N GLY A 161 -4.42 -13.37 -12.60
CA GLY A 161 -5.34 -14.48 -12.38
C GLY A 161 -4.96 -15.43 -11.24
N MET A 162 -3.79 -15.28 -10.63
CA MET A 162 -3.41 -16.08 -9.47
C MET A 162 -4.20 -15.65 -8.22
N ASP A 163 -4.55 -16.60 -7.36
CA ASP A 163 -4.97 -16.29 -5.99
C ASP A 163 -3.86 -15.51 -5.26
N ARG A 164 -4.21 -14.49 -4.48
CA ARG A 164 -3.24 -13.62 -3.80
C ARG A 164 -2.23 -14.36 -2.92
N PHE A 165 -2.62 -15.46 -2.27
CA PHE A 165 -1.72 -16.24 -1.43
C PHE A 165 -0.79 -17.14 -2.28
N ALA A 166 -1.27 -17.61 -3.43
CA ALA A 166 -0.43 -18.30 -4.40
C ALA A 166 0.57 -17.31 -5.03
N ALA A 167 0.12 -16.12 -5.40
CA ALA A 167 0.97 -15.04 -5.90
C ALA A 167 2.05 -14.63 -4.88
N ARG A 168 1.71 -14.53 -3.58
CA ARG A 168 2.67 -14.27 -2.51
C ARG A 168 3.85 -15.24 -2.54
N LYS A 169 3.56 -16.54 -2.66
CA LYS A 169 4.59 -17.59 -2.70
C LYS A 169 5.45 -17.49 -3.96
N ALA A 170 4.82 -17.22 -5.12
CA ALA A 170 5.51 -17.09 -6.39
C ALA A 170 6.44 -15.85 -6.39
N ILE A 171 5.95 -14.69 -5.92
CA ILE A 171 6.71 -13.45 -5.82
C ILE A 171 7.94 -13.60 -4.92
N VAL A 172 7.79 -14.30 -3.79
CA VAL A 172 8.92 -14.55 -2.88
C VAL A 172 9.96 -15.52 -3.49
N SER A 173 9.53 -16.40 -4.39
CA SER A 173 10.41 -17.35 -5.08
C SER A 173 11.21 -16.71 -6.22
N ASP A 174 10.65 -15.70 -6.87
CA ASP A 174 11.18 -14.99 -8.04
C ASP A 174 12.14 -13.87 -7.68
#